data_84819c9c9b941ae1eb24369253826542
#
_entry.id   84819c9c9b941ae1eb24369253826542
#
_cell.length_a   1.000
_cell.length_b   1.000
_cell.length_c   1.000
_cell.angle_alpha   90.00
_cell.angle_beta   90.00
_cell.angle_gamma   90.00
#
_symmetry.space_group_name_H-M   'P 1'
#
loop_
_entity.id
_entity.type
_entity.pdbx_description
1 polymer ?
#
loop_
_entity_poly.entity_id
_entity_poly.type
_entity_poly.pdbx_seq_one_letter_code
_entity_poly.pdbx_strand_id
1 'polypeptide(L)'
;MFRLAIALAVALASAAAHAQKMEPGEWEFTNTMSSPKLPKPQTMTMKRCITKQDVTDPAHFQGKPEADCKVTPKGKQGESYAWEMSCPKSGMKGTGTTRYGKNTVEGETKITASSKGQPFDMTTKMKGRRLGPCK
;
A
#
# COMPACT_ATOMS: atom_id res chain seq x y z
N MET A 1 21.13 -1.58 61.98
CA MET A 1 20.06 -2.14 61.11
C MET A 1 20.08 -1.37 59.80
N PHE A 2 20.81 -1.87 58.82
CA PHE A 2 20.90 -1.28 57.47
C PHE A 2 19.80 -1.89 56.61
N ARG A 3 18.84 -1.07 56.21
CA ARG A 3 17.81 -1.45 55.22
C ARG A 3 18.34 -1.13 53.82
N LEU A 4 18.79 -2.16 53.11
CA LEU A 4 19.11 -2.08 51.68
C LEU A 4 17.80 -2.03 50.90
N ALA A 5 17.47 -0.86 50.33
CA ALA A 5 16.41 -0.72 49.37
C ALA A 5 17.01 -1.03 47.97
N ILE A 6 16.70 -2.20 47.45
CA ILE A 6 17.02 -2.56 46.06
C ILE A 6 15.95 -1.92 45.16
N ALA A 7 16.31 -0.82 44.50
CA ALA A 7 15.48 -0.23 43.47
C ALA A 7 15.62 -1.05 42.17
N LEU A 8 14.60 -1.85 41.87
CA LEU A 8 14.48 -2.59 40.63
C LEU A 8 14.06 -1.63 39.51
N ALA A 9 15.03 -1.14 38.73
CA ALA A 9 14.79 -0.34 37.55
C ALA A 9 14.28 -1.27 36.43
N VAL A 10 12.97 -1.28 36.25
CA VAL A 10 12.32 -1.92 35.09
C VAL A 10 12.58 -1.03 33.87
N ALA A 11 13.56 -1.39 33.07
CA ALA A 11 13.78 -0.81 31.76
C ALA A 11 12.63 -1.25 30.83
N LEU A 12 11.63 -0.40 30.66
CA LEU A 12 10.63 -0.55 29.59
C LEU A 12 11.37 -0.36 28.25
N ALA A 13 11.79 -1.46 27.67
CA ALA A 13 12.20 -1.48 26.28
C ALA A 13 10.97 -1.18 25.42
N SER A 14 10.79 0.08 25.06
CA SER A 14 9.83 0.51 24.05
C SER A 14 10.27 -0.11 22.73
N ALA A 15 9.74 -1.28 22.41
CA ALA A 15 9.81 -1.83 21.07
C ALA A 15 9.01 -0.87 20.16
N ALA A 16 9.68 0.15 19.64
CA ALA A 16 9.15 0.96 18.55
C ALA A 16 8.88 -0.02 17.40
N ALA A 17 7.60 -0.31 17.18
CA ALA A 17 7.15 -1.03 16.01
C ALA A 17 7.52 -0.18 14.80
N HIS A 18 8.70 -0.42 14.24
CA HIS A 18 9.12 0.16 12.99
C HIS A 18 8.18 -0.43 11.95
N ALA A 19 7.20 0.36 11.50
CA ALA A 19 6.48 0.04 10.27
C ALA A 19 7.56 -0.19 9.21
N GLN A 20 7.65 -1.41 8.69
CA GLN A 20 8.64 -1.75 7.68
C GLN A 20 8.33 -0.90 6.45
N LYS A 21 9.15 0.12 6.24
CA LYS A 21 9.06 0.98 5.07
C LYS A 21 9.85 0.33 3.94
N MET A 22 9.34 0.47 2.73
CA MET A 22 10.09 0.14 1.53
C MET A 22 11.44 0.87 1.54
N GLU A 23 12.52 0.20 1.13
CA GLU A 23 13.79 0.87 0.89
C GLU A 23 13.79 1.57 -0.47
N PRO A 24 14.36 2.78 -0.57
CA PRO A 24 14.60 3.42 -1.85
C PRO A 24 15.48 2.56 -2.76
N GLY A 25 15.27 2.64 -4.05
CA GLY A 25 16.03 1.90 -5.05
C GLY A 25 15.24 1.61 -6.32
N GLU A 26 15.82 0.81 -7.19
CA GLU A 26 15.13 0.31 -8.37
C GLU A 26 14.22 -0.87 -7.98
N TRP A 27 12.98 -0.77 -8.36
CA TRP A 27 11.94 -1.74 -8.07
C TRP A 27 11.30 -2.26 -9.35
N GLU A 28 10.95 -3.53 -9.34
CA GLU A 28 10.13 -4.15 -10.37
C GLU A 28 8.75 -4.45 -9.81
N PHE A 29 7.73 -3.94 -10.47
CA PHE A 29 6.32 -4.13 -10.12
C PHE A 29 5.64 -4.99 -11.15
N THR A 30 4.93 -6.00 -10.70
CA THR A 30 4.06 -6.84 -11.52
C THR A 30 2.62 -6.62 -11.09
N ASN A 31 1.80 -6.12 -11.99
CA ASN A 31 0.38 -5.89 -11.79
C ASN A 31 -0.41 -6.91 -12.61
N THR A 32 -1.32 -7.62 -11.95
CA THR A 32 -2.25 -8.54 -12.59
C THR A 32 -3.67 -8.01 -12.41
N MET A 33 -4.28 -7.64 -13.51
CA MET A 33 -5.64 -7.12 -13.57
C MET A 33 -6.61 -8.23 -14.00
N SER A 34 -7.72 -8.35 -13.30
CA SER A 34 -8.81 -9.28 -13.62
C SER A 34 -10.16 -8.59 -13.51
N SER A 35 -11.08 -8.97 -14.38
CA SER A 35 -12.45 -8.48 -14.41
C SER A 35 -13.34 -9.56 -14.99
N PRO A 36 -14.62 -9.65 -14.59
CA PRO A 36 -15.57 -10.58 -15.22
C PRO A 36 -15.75 -10.34 -16.73
N LYS A 37 -15.42 -9.13 -17.20
CA LYS A 37 -15.50 -8.77 -18.64
C LYS A 37 -14.24 -9.12 -19.43
N LEU A 38 -13.16 -9.51 -18.77
CA LEU A 38 -11.93 -9.93 -19.43
C LEU A 38 -11.90 -11.45 -19.58
N PRO A 39 -11.56 -11.98 -20.75
CA PRO A 39 -11.51 -13.43 -20.98
C PRO A 39 -10.40 -14.11 -20.15
N LYS A 40 -9.37 -13.36 -19.79
CA LYS A 40 -8.27 -13.82 -18.94
C LYS A 40 -7.63 -12.63 -18.22
N PRO A 41 -6.98 -12.86 -17.07
CA PRO A 41 -6.20 -11.81 -16.40
C PRO A 41 -5.11 -11.24 -17.31
N GLN A 42 -4.86 -9.94 -17.17
CA GLN A 42 -3.81 -9.20 -17.87
C GLN A 42 -2.68 -8.91 -16.89
N THR A 43 -1.47 -9.27 -17.26
CA THR A 43 -0.29 -9.03 -16.42
C THR A 43 0.65 -8.04 -17.10
N MET A 44 1.09 -7.04 -16.34
CA MET A 44 2.04 -6.03 -16.79
C MET A 44 3.17 -5.91 -15.76
N THR A 45 4.41 -5.87 -16.23
CA THR A 45 5.59 -5.66 -15.39
C THR A 45 6.27 -4.37 -15.80
N MET A 46 6.64 -3.56 -14.80
CA MET A 46 7.34 -2.29 -15.00
C MET A 46 8.45 -2.13 -13.96
N LYS A 47 9.49 -1.37 -14.32
CA LYS A 47 10.55 -0.96 -13.40
C LYS A 47 10.42 0.52 -13.10
N ARG A 48 10.69 0.89 -11.85
CA ARG A 48 10.65 2.27 -11.39
C ARG A 48 11.71 2.48 -10.32
N CYS A 49 12.39 3.62 -10.37
CA CYS A 49 13.21 4.09 -9.27
C CYS A 49 12.30 4.69 -8.19
N ILE A 50 12.35 4.12 -7.00
CA ILE A 50 11.64 4.62 -5.82
C ILE A 50 12.60 5.47 -5.02
N THR A 51 12.30 6.74 -4.89
CA THR A 51 13.12 7.72 -4.17
C THR A 51 12.83 7.71 -2.67
N LYS A 52 13.67 8.39 -1.90
CA LYS A 52 13.40 8.63 -0.47
C LYS A 52 12.09 9.38 -0.24
N GLN A 53 11.74 10.30 -1.13
CA GLN A 53 10.49 11.06 -1.07
C GLN A 53 9.28 10.14 -1.29
N ASP A 54 9.35 9.22 -2.24
CA ASP A 54 8.26 8.25 -2.49
C ASP A 54 7.99 7.38 -1.26
N VAL A 55 9.03 7.02 -0.50
CA VAL A 55 8.90 6.17 0.69
C VAL A 55 8.33 6.93 1.88
N THR A 56 8.62 8.23 1.98
CA THR A 56 8.17 9.07 3.09
C THR A 56 6.78 9.67 2.86
N ASP A 57 6.39 9.82 1.59
CA ASP A 57 5.09 10.35 1.18
C ASP A 57 4.36 9.36 0.27
N PRO A 58 3.49 8.50 0.82
CA PRO A 58 2.71 7.54 0.03
C PRO A 58 1.86 8.20 -1.07
N ALA A 59 1.41 9.44 -0.87
CA ALA A 59 0.64 10.16 -1.88
C ALA A 59 1.50 10.51 -3.10
N HIS A 60 2.79 10.78 -2.90
CA HIS A 60 3.74 10.99 -3.98
C HIS A 60 3.94 9.73 -4.83
N PHE A 61 3.99 8.57 -4.18
CA PHE A 61 4.14 7.28 -4.84
C PHE A 61 2.89 6.86 -5.64
N GLN A 62 1.72 7.03 -5.04
CA GLN A 62 0.44 6.62 -5.64
C GLN A 62 -0.07 7.60 -6.70
N GLY A 63 0.51 8.79 -6.77
CA GLY A 63 0.02 9.89 -7.59
C GLY A 63 -1.16 10.61 -6.93
N LYS A 64 -1.55 11.72 -7.54
CA LYS A 64 -2.73 12.46 -7.08
C LYS A 64 -3.99 11.77 -7.60
N PRO A 65 -4.97 11.48 -6.73
CA PRO A 65 -6.28 11.01 -7.21
C PRO A 65 -6.93 12.09 -8.10
N GLU A 66 -7.85 11.68 -8.95
CA GLU A 66 -8.66 12.65 -9.71
C GLU A 66 -9.34 13.64 -8.76
N ALA A 67 -9.57 14.86 -9.23
CA ALA A 67 -9.96 16.00 -8.39
C ALA A 67 -11.22 15.80 -7.54
N ASP A 68 -12.13 14.91 -7.94
CA ASP A 68 -13.34 14.58 -7.20
C ASP A 68 -13.24 13.30 -6.35
N CYS A 69 -12.11 12.58 -6.45
CA CYS A 69 -11.91 11.35 -5.71
C CYS A 69 -11.39 11.64 -4.29
N LYS A 70 -11.99 10.99 -3.32
CA LYS A 70 -11.57 11.02 -1.92
C LYS A 70 -11.01 9.66 -1.53
N VAL A 71 -9.78 9.64 -1.04
CA VAL A 71 -9.15 8.46 -0.47
C VAL A 71 -9.18 8.57 1.05
N THR A 72 -9.70 7.55 1.71
CA THR A 72 -9.81 7.47 3.17
C THR A 72 -8.95 6.31 3.68
N PRO A 73 -7.91 6.57 4.49
CA PRO A 73 -7.18 5.52 5.18
C PRO A 73 -8.10 4.79 6.16
N LYS A 74 -8.03 3.47 6.18
CA LYS A 74 -8.78 2.60 7.10
C LYS A 74 -7.92 2.00 8.21
N GLY A 75 -6.64 2.37 8.23
CA GLY A 75 -5.68 1.93 9.22
C GLY A 75 -5.04 0.59 8.92
N LYS A 76 -4.28 0.11 9.88
CA LYS A 76 -3.52 -1.13 9.78
C LYS A 76 -4.41 -2.31 10.19
N GLN A 77 -4.44 -3.33 9.35
CA GLN A 77 -5.09 -4.61 9.61
C GLN A 77 -4.04 -5.71 9.54
N GLY A 78 -3.54 -6.17 10.71
CA GLY A 78 -2.37 -7.03 10.77
C GLY A 78 -1.13 -6.32 10.23
N GLU A 79 -0.49 -6.86 9.20
CA GLU A 79 0.67 -6.27 8.53
C GLU A 79 0.30 -5.43 7.29
N SER A 80 -0.98 -5.36 6.96
CA SER A 80 -1.48 -4.64 5.80
C SER A 80 -2.11 -3.32 6.18
N TYR A 81 -1.99 -2.33 5.30
CA TYR A 81 -2.69 -1.06 5.37
C TYR A 81 -3.88 -1.09 4.43
N ALA A 82 -5.05 -0.75 4.95
CA ALA A 82 -6.29 -0.69 4.19
C ALA A 82 -6.68 0.76 3.88
N TRP A 83 -7.34 0.97 2.75
CA TRP A 83 -7.88 2.25 2.32
C TRP A 83 -9.14 2.06 1.49
N GLU A 84 -9.93 3.13 1.41
CA GLU A 84 -11.10 3.24 0.55
C GLU A 84 -11.02 4.48 -0.33
N MET A 85 -11.61 4.41 -1.51
CA MET A 85 -11.71 5.52 -2.43
C MET A 85 -13.17 5.68 -2.90
N SER A 86 -13.59 6.92 -3.05
CA SER A 86 -14.89 7.28 -3.62
C SER A 86 -14.74 8.46 -4.55
N CYS A 87 -15.26 8.33 -5.76
CA CYS A 87 -15.26 9.35 -6.82
C CYS A 87 -16.71 9.64 -7.21
N PRO A 88 -17.41 10.60 -6.57
CA PRO A 88 -18.83 10.83 -6.77
C PRO A 88 -19.24 11.15 -8.22
N LYS A 89 -18.42 11.91 -8.95
CA LYS A 89 -18.72 12.28 -10.34
C LYS A 89 -18.69 11.11 -11.31
N SER A 90 -17.74 10.21 -11.14
CA SER A 90 -17.60 9.03 -12.01
C SER A 90 -18.38 7.81 -11.49
N GLY A 91 -18.91 7.87 -10.27
CA GLY A 91 -19.53 6.72 -9.60
C GLY A 91 -18.55 5.61 -9.24
N MET A 92 -17.25 5.89 -9.30
CA MET A 92 -16.21 4.92 -9.01
C MET A 92 -16.01 4.80 -7.50
N LYS A 93 -15.88 3.57 -7.03
CA LYS A 93 -15.52 3.23 -5.64
C LYS A 93 -14.38 2.21 -5.69
N GLY A 94 -13.50 2.31 -4.71
CA GLY A 94 -12.37 1.39 -4.60
C GLY A 94 -12.06 1.05 -3.16
N THR A 95 -11.52 -0.14 -2.97
CA THR A 95 -10.91 -0.57 -1.71
C THR A 95 -9.55 -1.16 -2.02
N GLY A 96 -8.62 -1.03 -1.11
CA GLY A 96 -7.30 -1.61 -1.29
C GLY A 96 -6.65 -1.98 0.02
N THR A 97 -5.71 -2.91 -0.10
CA THR A 97 -4.80 -3.28 0.97
C THR A 97 -3.39 -3.32 0.42
N THR A 98 -2.43 -2.90 1.23
CA THR A 98 -1.01 -2.93 0.87
C THR A 98 -0.19 -3.39 2.06
N ARG A 99 0.68 -4.36 1.83
CA ARG A 99 1.66 -4.84 2.80
C ARG A 99 3.05 -4.48 2.33
N TYR A 100 3.78 -3.76 3.17
CA TYR A 100 5.14 -3.32 2.90
C TYR A 100 6.15 -4.19 3.63
N GLY A 101 7.14 -4.68 2.91
CA GLY A 101 8.36 -5.25 3.43
C GLY A 101 9.56 -4.37 3.05
N LYS A 102 10.73 -4.68 3.58
CA LYS A 102 11.98 -3.96 3.28
C LYS A 102 12.29 -3.97 1.77
N ASN A 103 12.19 -5.13 1.15
CA ASN A 103 12.53 -5.38 -0.26
C ASN A 103 11.36 -5.91 -1.08
N THR A 104 10.15 -5.92 -0.51
CA THR A 104 8.94 -6.43 -1.15
C THR A 104 7.75 -5.55 -0.83
N VAL A 105 6.79 -5.52 -1.73
CA VAL A 105 5.47 -4.92 -1.50
C VAL A 105 4.42 -5.78 -2.19
N GLU A 106 3.31 -5.98 -1.54
CA GLU A 106 2.15 -6.67 -2.10
C GLU A 106 0.90 -5.84 -1.86
N GLY A 107 0.03 -5.80 -2.83
CA GLY A 107 -1.23 -5.07 -2.71
C GLY A 107 -2.34 -5.70 -3.53
N GLU A 108 -3.55 -5.43 -3.11
CA GLU A 108 -4.76 -5.75 -3.87
C GLU A 108 -5.67 -4.53 -3.87
N THR A 109 -6.16 -4.17 -5.04
CA THR A 109 -7.12 -3.09 -5.24
C THR A 109 -8.35 -3.64 -5.95
N LYS A 110 -9.52 -3.34 -5.42
CA LYS A 110 -10.81 -3.65 -6.03
C LYS A 110 -11.50 -2.35 -6.39
N ILE A 111 -11.85 -2.18 -7.64
CA ILE A 111 -12.54 -1.00 -8.14
C ILE A 111 -13.88 -1.44 -8.70
N THR A 112 -14.93 -0.75 -8.28
CA THR A 112 -16.27 -0.86 -8.87
C THR A 112 -16.65 0.50 -9.45
N ALA A 113 -17.24 0.48 -10.62
CA ALA A 113 -17.78 1.66 -11.27
C ALA A 113 -19.13 1.34 -11.89
N SER A 114 -20.00 2.33 -11.98
CA SER A 114 -21.25 2.23 -12.73
C SER A 114 -21.23 3.29 -13.81
N SER A 115 -21.01 2.87 -15.05
CA SER A 115 -21.07 3.75 -16.21
C SER A 115 -22.27 3.37 -17.05
N LYS A 116 -23.18 4.34 -17.30
CA LYS A 116 -24.39 4.17 -18.12
C LYS A 116 -25.24 2.94 -17.71
N GLY A 117 -25.36 2.68 -16.39
CA GLY A 117 -26.12 1.54 -15.87
C GLY A 117 -25.43 0.18 -16.00
N GLN A 118 -24.19 0.14 -16.51
CA GLN A 118 -23.40 -1.08 -16.61
C GLN A 118 -22.39 -1.14 -15.46
N PRO A 119 -22.49 -2.14 -14.56
CA PRO A 119 -21.49 -2.32 -13.52
C PRO A 119 -20.15 -2.76 -14.14
N PHE A 120 -19.08 -2.21 -13.60
CA PHE A 120 -17.71 -2.58 -13.95
C PHE A 120 -16.96 -2.94 -12.66
N ASP A 121 -16.44 -4.14 -12.60
CA ASP A 121 -15.62 -4.63 -11.49
C ASP A 121 -14.22 -4.97 -12.01
N MET A 122 -13.21 -4.47 -11.32
CA MET A 122 -11.82 -4.78 -11.62
C MET A 122 -11.07 -5.05 -10.34
N THR A 123 -10.30 -6.12 -10.33
CA THR A 123 -9.35 -6.43 -9.26
C THR A 123 -7.94 -6.35 -9.83
N THR A 124 -7.08 -5.59 -9.16
CA THR A 124 -5.64 -5.51 -9.48
C THR A 124 -4.85 -6.06 -8.31
N LYS A 125 -4.02 -7.05 -8.57
CA LYS A 125 -3.02 -7.55 -7.62
C LYS A 125 -1.65 -7.03 -8.03
N MET A 126 -0.95 -6.42 -7.09
CA MET A 126 0.38 -5.85 -7.29
C MET A 126 1.39 -6.62 -6.45
N LYS A 127 2.51 -6.96 -7.07
CA LYS A 127 3.71 -7.44 -6.37
C LYS A 127 4.90 -6.60 -6.81
N GLY A 128 5.67 -6.13 -5.85
CA GLY A 128 6.89 -5.39 -6.11
C GLY A 128 8.08 -6.04 -5.39
N ARG A 129 9.22 -5.98 -6.04
CA ARG A 129 10.50 -6.40 -5.45
C ARG A 129 11.58 -5.39 -5.77
N ARG A 130 12.45 -5.14 -4.78
CA ARG A 130 13.60 -4.28 -4.96
C ARG A 130 14.70 -5.03 -5.72
N LEU A 131 15.26 -4.40 -6.74
CA LEU A 131 16.34 -4.96 -7.56
C LEU A 131 17.73 -4.50 -7.10
N GLY A 132 17.80 -3.30 -6.49
CA GLY A 132 19.06 -2.70 -6.06
C GLY A 132 18.97 -1.18 -6.01
N PRO A 133 20.10 -0.47 -6.01
CA PRO A 133 20.11 1.00 -6.11
C PRO A 133 19.53 1.45 -7.46
N CYS A 134 18.97 2.68 -7.50
CA CYS A 134 18.61 3.32 -8.77
C CYS A 134 19.86 3.54 -9.63
N LYS A 135 19.74 3.32 -10.91
CA LYS A 135 20.79 3.59 -11.91
C LYS A 135 20.73 5.03 -12.38
#